data_0f5f6230ff0accf6419b60beb356c015
#
_entry.id   0f5f6230ff0accf6419b60beb356c015
#
_cell.length_a   1.000
_cell.length_b   1.000
_cell.length_c   1.000
_cell.angle_alpha   90.00
_cell.angle_beta   90.00
_cell.angle_gamma   90.00
#
_symmetry.space_group_name_H-M   'P 1'
#
loop_
_entity.id
_entity.type
_entity.pdbx_description
1 polymer ?
#
loop_
_entity_poly.entity_id
_entity_poly.type
_entity_poly.pdbx_seq_one_letter_code
_entity_poly.pdbx_strand_id
1 'polypeptide(L)'
;MKHLAPTFCFVKAISNSHFASKKNSNKGTFGHVAIVQGAKEGAARLAGMGAFHFGAGLVTLLGEKPKKLPIYLMHSDTLPKNANVIVAGMGLEMPFDDAALKTLLLSNTLPLVIDASLSHHPLINDIIASKKPVVLTPHPKEFSAILELTCKEKISVEMIQANRFKHAKHFSLAFPHVVLVLKGANTIIAHKGELFINTYGTPSLAKGGSGDVMSGMIGALLAQGYTPKDAAISASLAHALVSRKFTCNNFALTPMDICKGLKWL
;
A
#
# COMPACT_ATOMS: atom_id res chain seq x y z
N MET A 1 -9.29 5.74 -20.76
CA MET A 1 -8.16 5.22 -19.96
C MET A 1 -7.04 6.24 -20.01
N LYS A 2 -6.59 6.72 -18.84
CA LYS A 2 -5.42 7.62 -18.77
C LYS A 2 -4.19 6.76 -18.56
N HIS A 3 -3.27 6.75 -19.53
CA HIS A 3 -1.96 6.16 -19.37
C HIS A 3 -1.13 7.08 -18.46
N LEU A 4 -0.47 6.51 -17.46
CA LEU A 4 0.51 7.25 -16.68
C LEU A 4 1.67 7.62 -17.60
N ALA A 5 1.75 8.88 -17.98
CA ALA A 5 2.95 9.41 -18.60
C ALA A 5 4.09 9.33 -17.58
N PRO A 6 5.18 8.66 -17.92
CA PRO A 6 6.08 8.05 -16.93
C PRO A 6 6.80 9.02 -16.02
N THR A 7 7.35 10.04 -16.59
CA THR A 7 8.27 10.93 -15.87
C THR A 7 7.55 12.15 -15.30
N PHE A 8 6.51 12.60 -15.97
CA PHE A 8 5.88 13.87 -15.62
C PHE A 8 5.00 13.77 -14.36
N CYS A 9 4.23 12.67 -14.20
CA CYS A 9 3.40 12.49 -13.01
C CYS A 9 4.25 12.24 -11.76
N PHE A 10 5.35 11.48 -11.90
CA PHE A 10 6.26 11.20 -10.79
C PHE A 10 7.05 12.44 -10.37
N VAL A 11 7.65 13.15 -11.33
CA VAL A 11 8.39 14.40 -11.06
C VAL A 11 7.45 15.45 -10.47
N LYS A 12 6.21 15.56 -10.94
CA LYS A 12 5.23 16.49 -10.37
C LYS A 12 4.77 16.05 -8.98
N ALA A 13 4.55 14.76 -8.74
CA ALA A 13 4.19 14.23 -7.43
C ALA A 13 5.35 14.39 -6.41
N ILE A 14 6.60 14.18 -6.83
CA ILE A 14 7.78 14.40 -5.98
C ILE A 14 8.13 15.90 -5.86
N SER A 15 8.02 16.69 -6.93
CA SER A 15 8.32 18.14 -6.87
C SER A 15 7.27 18.92 -6.08
N ASN A 16 6.03 18.46 -6.04
CA ASN A 16 5.00 18.95 -5.11
C ASN A 16 5.12 18.28 -3.73
N SER A 17 6.11 17.40 -3.52
CA SER A 17 6.34 16.82 -2.21
C SER A 17 6.68 17.97 -1.25
N HIS A 18 6.10 17.91 -0.07
CA HIS A 18 6.37 18.86 1.02
C HIS A 18 7.85 18.89 1.43
N PHE A 19 8.68 17.98 0.89
CA PHE A 19 10.13 17.94 1.07
C PHE A 19 10.87 19.14 0.48
N ALA A 20 10.42 19.66 -0.67
CA ALA A 20 11.18 20.67 -1.41
C ALA A 20 11.07 22.09 -0.84
N SER A 21 10.13 22.38 0.07
CA SER A 21 9.76 23.78 0.38
C SER A 21 9.78 24.19 1.86
N LYS A 22 9.99 23.27 2.82
CA LYS A 22 9.93 23.63 4.24
C LYS A 22 11.32 23.67 4.88
N LYS A 23 11.92 24.89 4.96
CA LYS A 23 13.19 25.11 5.67
C LYS A 23 13.10 24.72 7.16
N ASN A 24 11.94 24.81 7.79
CA ASN A 24 11.69 24.44 9.19
C ASN A 24 10.92 23.12 9.29
N SER A 25 11.55 22.02 8.89
CA SER A 25 10.96 20.67 8.95
C SER A 25 11.44 19.91 10.18
N ASN A 26 10.58 19.09 10.74
CA ASN A 26 10.91 18.11 11.78
C ASN A 26 10.32 16.75 11.36
N LYS A 27 10.69 15.68 12.10
CA LYS A 27 10.21 14.33 11.80
C LYS A 27 8.69 14.20 11.71
N GLY A 28 7.92 14.97 12.48
CA GLY A 28 6.46 14.98 12.43
C GLY A 28 5.89 15.64 11.16
N THR A 29 6.66 16.52 10.50
CA THR A 29 6.25 17.20 9.27
C THR A 29 6.01 16.22 8.11
N PHE A 30 6.72 15.10 8.12
CA PHE A 30 6.67 14.07 7.07
C PHE A 30 5.78 12.87 7.45
N GLY A 31 4.98 13.04 8.49
CA GLY A 31 3.98 12.11 8.93
C GLY A 31 4.49 10.88 9.66
N HIS A 32 3.56 10.16 10.27
CA HIS A 32 3.81 8.96 11.05
C HIS A 32 2.97 7.79 10.53
N VAL A 33 3.62 6.76 10.04
CA VAL A 33 3.00 5.53 9.54
C VAL A 33 2.97 4.50 10.66
N ALA A 34 1.77 4.00 10.99
CA ALA A 34 1.56 2.88 11.89
C ALA A 34 1.31 1.60 11.05
N ILE A 35 2.09 0.56 11.27
CA ILE A 35 2.00 -0.70 10.50
C ILE A 35 1.65 -1.83 11.43
N VAL A 36 0.54 -2.51 11.17
CA VAL A 36 0.11 -3.66 11.96
C VAL A 36 1.03 -4.84 11.67
N GLN A 37 1.68 -5.33 12.70
CA GLN A 37 2.54 -6.51 12.63
C GLN A 37 1.72 -7.76 12.91
N GLY A 38 1.82 -8.75 12.04
CA GLY A 38 1.31 -10.09 12.25
C GLY A 38 2.41 -11.08 12.61
N ALA A 39 2.08 -12.38 12.59
CA ALA A 39 3.00 -13.47 12.91
C ALA A 39 4.22 -13.51 11.98
N LYS A 40 4.06 -13.12 10.72
CA LYS A 40 5.18 -12.99 9.76
C LYS A 40 5.87 -11.63 9.87
N GLU A 41 6.71 -11.47 10.89
CA GLU A 41 7.43 -10.21 11.19
C GLU A 41 8.10 -9.56 9.96
N GLY A 42 8.59 -10.37 9.01
CA GLY A 42 9.29 -9.90 7.82
C GLY A 42 8.44 -9.00 6.94
N ALA A 43 7.14 -9.28 6.82
CA ALA A 43 6.23 -8.53 5.96
C ALA A 43 6.00 -7.10 6.49
N ALA A 44 5.68 -6.95 7.79
CA ALA A 44 5.52 -5.65 8.42
C ALA A 44 6.83 -4.83 8.40
N ARG A 45 7.98 -5.49 8.59
CA ARG A 45 9.30 -4.83 8.47
C ARG A 45 9.57 -4.32 7.06
N LEU A 46 9.24 -5.10 6.02
CA LEU A 46 9.39 -4.67 4.63
C LEU A 46 8.48 -3.48 4.30
N ALA A 47 7.23 -3.49 4.77
CA ALA A 47 6.35 -2.34 4.66
C ALA A 47 6.93 -1.12 5.39
N GLY A 48 7.47 -1.30 6.60
CA GLY A 48 8.13 -0.24 7.37
C GLY A 48 9.34 0.33 6.66
N MET A 49 10.17 -0.52 6.07
CA MET A 49 11.31 -0.10 5.25
C MET A 49 10.84 0.69 4.03
N GLY A 50 9.82 0.20 3.31
CA GLY A 50 9.21 0.90 2.19
C GLY A 50 8.70 2.28 2.58
N ALA A 51 8.00 2.39 3.70
CA ALA A 51 7.50 3.66 4.21
C ALA A 51 8.64 4.63 4.57
N PHE A 52 9.65 4.17 5.30
CA PHE A 52 10.76 5.01 5.74
C PHE A 52 11.60 5.50 4.56
N HIS A 53 11.96 4.61 3.65
CA HIS A 53 12.73 4.97 2.45
C HIS A 53 11.94 5.81 1.44
N PHE A 54 10.62 5.86 1.56
CA PHE A 54 9.77 6.72 0.73
C PHE A 54 9.31 7.99 1.45
N GLY A 55 10.01 8.36 2.51
CA GLY A 55 9.96 9.68 3.11
C GLY A 55 9.03 9.85 4.29
N ALA A 56 8.50 8.77 4.89
CA ALA A 56 7.83 8.89 6.18
C ALA A 56 8.80 9.39 7.26
N GLY A 57 8.40 10.39 8.02
CA GLY A 57 9.22 10.94 9.10
C GLY A 57 9.33 10.00 10.31
N LEU A 58 8.28 9.24 10.58
CA LEU A 58 8.19 8.25 11.66
C LEU A 58 7.48 7.00 11.15
N VAL A 59 7.96 5.83 11.55
CA VAL A 59 7.32 4.55 11.26
C VAL A 59 7.31 3.69 12.52
N THR A 60 6.14 3.22 12.94
CA THR A 60 5.96 2.33 14.10
C THR A 60 5.31 1.03 13.69
N LEU A 61 5.92 -0.09 14.06
CA LEU A 61 5.29 -1.40 13.98
C LEU A 61 4.41 -1.61 15.21
N LEU A 62 3.15 -2.01 15.00
CA LEU A 62 2.15 -2.23 16.04
C LEU A 62 1.94 -3.71 16.28
N GLY A 63 1.95 -4.12 17.53
CA GLY A 63 1.74 -5.50 17.95
C GLY A 63 2.95 -6.08 18.68
N GLU A 64 3.18 -7.38 18.59
CA GLU A 64 4.30 -8.03 19.27
C GLU A 64 5.64 -7.47 18.79
N LYS A 65 6.55 -7.22 19.73
CA LYS A 65 7.87 -6.66 19.41
C LYS A 65 8.68 -7.63 18.55
N PRO A 66 9.09 -7.21 17.34
CA PRO A 66 9.86 -8.10 16.46
C PRO A 66 11.24 -8.44 17.04
N LYS A 67 11.71 -9.66 16.81
CA LYS A 67 13.05 -10.11 17.26
C LYS A 67 14.18 -9.25 16.70
N LYS A 68 14.01 -8.73 15.47
CA LYS A 68 14.97 -7.85 14.80
C LYS A 68 14.23 -6.65 14.24
N LEU A 69 14.37 -5.51 14.88
CA LEU A 69 13.81 -4.25 14.41
C LEU A 69 14.93 -3.40 13.77
N PRO A 70 14.77 -2.91 12.52
CA PRO A 70 15.67 -1.91 11.97
C PRO A 70 15.76 -0.68 12.89
N ILE A 71 16.97 -0.16 13.09
CA ILE A 71 17.26 0.89 14.11
C ILE A 71 16.47 2.19 13.93
N TYR A 72 15.93 2.43 12.75
CA TYR A 72 15.15 3.63 12.41
C TYR A 72 13.63 3.38 12.40
N LEU A 73 13.19 2.14 12.64
CA LEU A 73 11.77 1.84 12.89
C LEU A 73 11.51 1.77 14.39
N MET A 74 10.32 2.20 14.80
CA MET A 74 9.85 2.14 16.17
C MET A 74 8.89 0.95 16.37
N HIS A 75 8.66 0.60 17.61
CA HIS A 75 7.67 -0.38 18.03
C HIS A 75 6.76 0.19 19.10
N SER A 76 5.49 -0.22 19.10
CA SER A 76 4.51 0.10 20.14
C SER A 76 3.43 -0.99 20.18
N ASP A 77 2.89 -1.25 21.37
CA ASP A 77 1.73 -2.13 21.56
C ASP A 77 0.41 -1.39 21.28
N THR A 78 0.44 -0.06 21.20
CA THR A 78 -0.73 0.79 20.97
C THR A 78 -0.50 1.76 19.83
N LEU A 79 -1.60 2.19 19.20
CA LEU A 79 -1.56 3.18 18.13
C LEU A 79 -0.98 4.50 18.64
N PRO A 80 0.13 5.01 18.06
CA PRO A 80 0.67 6.30 18.43
C PRO A 80 -0.34 7.43 18.21
N LYS A 81 -0.47 8.34 19.18
CA LYS A 81 -1.42 9.47 19.13
C LYS A 81 -1.23 10.39 17.92
N ASN A 82 -0.01 10.46 17.40
CA ASN A 82 0.37 11.25 16.23
C ASN A 82 0.47 10.43 14.95
N ALA A 83 -0.09 9.22 14.91
CA ALA A 83 -0.19 8.44 13.66
C ALA A 83 -1.08 9.17 12.66
N ASN A 84 -0.71 9.13 11.38
CA ASN A 84 -1.45 9.75 10.28
C ASN A 84 -2.11 8.73 9.34
N VAL A 85 -1.69 7.47 9.41
CA VAL A 85 -2.18 6.37 8.57
C VAL A 85 -1.94 5.03 9.26
N ILE A 86 -2.79 4.05 8.97
CA ILE A 86 -2.58 2.65 9.37
C ILE A 86 -2.42 1.80 8.12
N VAL A 87 -1.37 0.98 8.11
CA VAL A 87 -1.10 -0.01 7.06
C VAL A 87 -1.26 -1.40 7.68
N ALA A 88 -2.12 -2.24 7.12
CA ALA A 88 -2.47 -3.53 7.72
C ALA A 88 -2.71 -4.63 6.68
N GLY A 89 -2.55 -5.87 7.11
CA GLY A 89 -2.89 -7.07 6.33
C GLY A 89 -1.70 -7.93 5.95
N MET A 90 -0.51 -7.35 5.78
CA MET A 90 0.68 -8.11 5.42
C MET A 90 1.16 -8.97 6.60
N GLY A 91 1.36 -10.26 6.33
CA GLY A 91 1.89 -11.20 7.33
C GLY A 91 0.97 -11.50 8.52
N LEU A 92 -0.31 -11.09 8.45
CA LEU A 92 -1.31 -11.51 9.41
C LEU A 92 -1.65 -12.99 9.15
N GLU A 93 -1.35 -13.86 10.09
CA GLU A 93 -1.78 -15.26 10.07
C GLU A 93 -3.07 -15.40 10.90
N MET A 94 -3.97 -16.22 10.41
CA MET A 94 -5.20 -16.54 11.13
C MET A 94 -4.95 -17.68 12.13
N PRO A 95 -5.58 -17.67 13.31
CA PRO A 95 -6.43 -16.62 13.84
C PRO A 95 -5.64 -15.50 14.50
N PHE A 96 -6.15 -14.28 14.40
CA PHE A 96 -5.69 -13.13 15.19
C PHE A 96 -6.90 -12.56 15.96
N ASP A 97 -6.66 -11.69 16.93
CA ASP A 97 -7.74 -11.06 17.68
C ASP A 97 -8.53 -10.08 16.80
N ASP A 98 -9.62 -10.58 16.22
CA ASP A 98 -10.48 -9.82 15.32
C ASP A 98 -11.08 -8.58 15.99
N ALA A 99 -11.41 -8.66 17.27
CA ALA A 99 -12.04 -7.55 18.00
C ALA A 99 -11.03 -6.43 18.24
N ALA A 100 -9.81 -6.76 18.64
CA ALA A 100 -8.72 -5.80 18.80
C ALA A 100 -8.34 -5.17 17.46
N LEU A 101 -8.21 -5.96 16.40
CA LEU A 101 -7.89 -5.46 15.06
C LEU A 101 -9.01 -4.57 14.50
N LYS A 102 -10.28 -4.98 14.65
CA LYS A 102 -11.44 -4.18 14.26
C LYS A 102 -11.45 -2.84 14.99
N THR A 103 -11.22 -2.86 16.30
CA THR A 103 -11.14 -1.65 17.11
C THR A 103 -9.99 -0.75 16.61
N LEU A 104 -8.79 -1.30 16.41
CA LEU A 104 -7.64 -0.55 15.91
C LEU A 104 -7.92 0.12 14.56
N LEU A 105 -8.54 -0.60 13.62
CA LEU A 105 -8.76 -0.09 12.27
C LEU A 105 -9.96 0.86 12.18
N LEU A 106 -11.00 0.71 13.00
CA LEU A 106 -12.26 1.41 12.82
C LEU A 106 -12.58 2.47 13.86
N SER A 107 -11.99 2.44 15.07
CA SER A 107 -12.29 3.40 16.16
C SER A 107 -11.65 4.78 15.99
N ASN A 108 -11.05 5.07 14.84
CA ASN A 108 -10.40 6.34 14.53
C ASN A 108 -10.76 6.80 13.10
N THR A 109 -10.29 7.96 12.67
CA THR A 109 -10.55 8.52 11.33
C THR A 109 -9.36 8.42 10.38
N LEU A 110 -8.29 7.73 10.76
CA LEU A 110 -7.08 7.62 9.94
C LEU A 110 -7.35 6.88 8.62
N PRO A 111 -6.72 7.29 7.52
CA PRO A 111 -6.75 6.53 6.27
C PRO A 111 -6.09 5.16 6.47
N LEU A 112 -6.53 4.20 5.66
CA LEU A 112 -6.08 2.82 5.72
C LEU A 112 -5.41 2.39 4.41
N VAL A 113 -4.33 1.63 4.52
CA VAL A 113 -3.80 0.80 3.44
C VAL A 113 -3.98 -0.66 3.83
N ILE A 114 -4.74 -1.41 3.02
CA ILE A 114 -5.10 -2.79 3.31
C ILE A 114 -4.54 -3.71 2.23
N ASP A 115 -3.78 -4.72 2.65
CA ASP A 115 -3.10 -5.67 1.76
C ASP A 115 -3.29 -7.12 2.24
N ALA A 116 -2.90 -8.06 1.40
CA ALA A 116 -2.72 -9.48 1.71
C ALA A 116 -3.88 -10.13 2.48
N SER A 117 -3.63 -10.63 3.70
CA SER A 117 -4.54 -11.49 4.45
C SER A 117 -5.92 -10.88 4.71
N LEU A 118 -6.00 -9.56 4.91
CA LEU A 118 -7.27 -8.87 5.14
C LEU A 118 -8.20 -8.89 3.91
N SER A 119 -7.67 -9.12 2.72
CA SER A 119 -8.48 -9.29 1.50
C SER A 119 -9.38 -10.53 1.55
N HIS A 120 -9.04 -11.52 2.37
CA HIS A 120 -9.80 -12.76 2.56
C HIS A 120 -10.63 -12.77 3.85
N HIS A 121 -10.55 -11.69 4.65
CA HIS A 121 -11.16 -11.63 5.96
C HIS A 121 -12.50 -10.87 5.93
N PRO A 122 -13.57 -11.33 6.63
CA PRO A 122 -14.88 -10.64 6.67
C PRO A 122 -14.79 -9.17 7.12
N LEU A 123 -13.78 -8.80 7.89
CA LEU A 123 -13.52 -7.42 8.33
C LEU A 123 -13.38 -6.43 7.16
N ILE A 124 -13.07 -6.90 5.94
CA ILE A 124 -13.02 -6.05 4.75
C ILE A 124 -14.35 -5.36 4.47
N ASN A 125 -15.48 -6.00 4.82
CA ASN A 125 -16.82 -5.39 4.69
C ASN A 125 -16.97 -4.18 5.62
N ASP A 126 -16.57 -4.34 6.89
CA ASP A 126 -16.65 -3.26 7.87
C ASP A 126 -15.70 -2.11 7.50
N ILE A 127 -14.50 -2.42 7.00
CA ILE A 127 -13.53 -1.43 6.52
C ILE A 127 -14.13 -0.60 5.38
N ILE A 128 -14.71 -1.25 4.38
CA ILE A 128 -15.34 -0.56 3.25
C ILE A 128 -16.59 0.20 3.70
N ALA A 129 -17.41 -0.38 4.57
CA ALA A 129 -18.62 0.27 5.11
C ALA A 129 -18.30 1.51 5.96
N SER A 130 -17.12 1.60 6.54
CA SER A 130 -16.70 2.73 7.39
C SER A 130 -16.59 4.07 6.64
N LYS A 131 -16.56 4.06 5.32
CA LYS A 131 -16.39 5.23 4.43
C LYS A 131 -15.11 6.04 4.69
N LYS A 132 -14.16 5.50 5.44
CA LYS A 132 -12.83 6.08 5.60
C LYS A 132 -12.09 6.09 4.26
N PRO A 133 -11.09 6.96 4.08
CA PRO A 133 -10.17 6.83 2.96
C PRO A 133 -9.41 5.50 3.04
N VAL A 134 -9.60 4.62 2.07
CA VAL A 134 -8.99 3.29 2.02
C VAL A 134 -8.27 3.10 0.70
N VAL A 135 -7.06 2.56 0.76
CA VAL A 135 -6.34 2.03 -0.40
C VAL A 135 -6.24 0.51 -0.24
N LEU A 136 -6.81 -0.23 -1.18
CA LEU A 136 -6.68 -1.69 -1.26
C LEU A 136 -5.61 -2.04 -2.29
N THR A 137 -4.72 -2.99 -1.97
CA THR A 137 -3.62 -3.38 -2.84
C THR A 137 -3.65 -4.87 -3.25
N PRO A 138 -4.79 -5.41 -3.71
CA PRO A 138 -4.89 -6.83 -4.00
C PRO A 138 -4.16 -7.25 -5.28
N HIS A 139 -3.66 -8.48 -5.31
CA HIS A 139 -3.44 -9.22 -6.55
C HIS A 139 -4.77 -9.87 -7.02
N PRO A 140 -4.86 -10.44 -8.25
CA PRO A 140 -6.14 -10.94 -8.78
C PRO A 140 -6.87 -11.97 -7.89
N LYS A 141 -6.14 -12.85 -7.20
CA LYS A 141 -6.75 -13.83 -6.28
C LYS A 141 -7.33 -13.15 -5.02
N GLU A 142 -6.63 -12.18 -4.46
CA GLU A 142 -7.13 -11.37 -3.34
C GLU A 142 -8.33 -10.54 -3.78
N PHE A 143 -8.31 -9.99 -5.00
CA PHE A 143 -9.42 -9.22 -5.53
C PHE A 143 -10.68 -10.07 -5.74
N SER A 144 -10.52 -11.33 -6.18
CA SER A 144 -11.63 -12.30 -6.24
C SER A 144 -12.30 -12.48 -4.88
N ALA A 145 -11.52 -12.64 -3.80
CA ALA A 145 -12.04 -12.77 -2.46
C ALA A 145 -12.75 -11.48 -1.97
N ILE A 146 -12.18 -10.31 -2.26
CA ILE A 146 -12.82 -9.03 -1.95
C ILE A 146 -14.19 -8.93 -2.65
N LEU A 147 -14.29 -9.26 -3.94
CA LEU A 147 -15.56 -9.22 -4.69
C LEU A 147 -16.59 -10.20 -4.10
N GLU A 148 -16.17 -11.40 -3.74
CA GLU A 148 -17.06 -12.38 -3.08
C GLU A 148 -17.60 -11.86 -1.74
N LEU A 149 -16.73 -11.27 -0.92
CA LEU A 149 -17.12 -10.76 0.41
C LEU A 149 -17.99 -9.49 0.31
N THR A 150 -17.64 -8.54 -0.55
CA THR A 150 -18.21 -7.19 -0.56
C THR A 150 -19.35 -7.01 -1.56
N CYS A 151 -19.28 -7.66 -2.72
CA CYS A 151 -20.28 -7.57 -3.79
C CYS A 151 -21.14 -8.82 -3.90
N LYS A 152 -20.82 -9.90 -3.16
CA LYS A 152 -21.43 -11.23 -3.31
C LYS A 152 -21.27 -11.85 -4.71
N GLU A 153 -20.21 -11.42 -5.41
CA GLU A 153 -19.88 -11.87 -6.75
C GLU A 153 -18.72 -12.88 -6.71
N LYS A 154 -19.03 -14.13 -6.98
CA LYS A 154 -18.02 -15.19 -7.08
C LYS A 154 -17.41 -15.20 -8.49
N ILE A 155 -16.29 -14.50 -8.67
CA ILE A 155 -15.59 -14.37 -9.95
C ILE A 155 -14.25 -15.11 -9.86
N SER A 156 -13.97 -16.02 -10.80
CA SER A 156 -12.71 -16.74 -10.80
C SER A 156 -11.52 -15.83 -11.14
N VAL A 157 -10.31 -16.25 -10.76
CA VAL A 157 -9.08 -15.51 -11.04
C VAL A 157 -8.87 -15.32 -12.55
N GLU A 158 -9.21 -16.36 -13.35
CA GLU A 158 -9.09 -16.34 -14.81
C GLU A 158 -10.04 -15.30 -15.42
N MET A 159 -11.29 -15.23 -14.93
CA MET A 159 -12.26 -14.23 -15.38
C MET A 159 -11.83 -12.81 -15.01
N ILE A 160 -11.27 -12.62 -13.81
CA ILE A 160 -10.68 -11.34 -13.42
C ILE A 160 -9.52 -10.98 -14.35
N GLN A 161 -8.61 -11.91 -14.60
CA GLN A 161 -7.45 -11.68 -15.48
C GLN A 161 -7.88 -11.30 -16.90
N ALA A 162 -8.90 -11.96 -17.45
CA ALA A 162 -9.43 -11.67 -18.78
C ALA A 162 -10.10 -10.28 -18.88
N ASN A 163 -10.66 -9.76 -17.78
CA ASN A 163 -11.46 -8.54 -17.79
C ASN A 163 -11.07 -7.56 -16.66
N ARG A 164 -9.78 -7.43 -16.35
CA ARG A 164 -9.26 -6.63 -15.21
C ARG A 164 -9.80 -5.20 -15.19
N PHE A 165 -9.81 -4.52 -16.34
CA PHE A 165 -10.29 -3.15 -16.45
C PHE A 165 -11.77 -3.02 -16.10
N LYS A 166 -12.60 -3.95 -16.59
CA LYS A 166 -14.04 -3.95 -16.31
C LYS A 166 -14.30 -4.11 -14.80
N HIS A 167 -13.71 -5.14 -14.18
CA HIS A 167 -13.93 -5.42 -12.78
C HIS A 167 -13.39 -4.31 -11.87
N ALA A 168 -12.18 -3.78 -12.16
CA ALA A 168 -11.62 -2.66 -11.41
C ALA A 168 -12.48 -1.40 -11.51
N LYS A 169 -13.00 -1.09 -12.70
CA LYS A 169 -13.89 0.07 -12.92
C LYS A 169 -15.21 -0.10 -12.15
N HIS A 170 -15.87 -1.26 -12.26
CA HIS A 170 -17.12 -1.52 -11.56
C HIS A 170 -16.96 -1.42 -10.04
N PHE A 171 -15.91 -2.03 -9.48
CA PHE A 171 -15.60 -1.95 -8.06
C PHE A 171 -15.40 -0.49 -7.61
N SER A 172 -14.66 0.30 -8.36
CA SER A 172 -14.38 1.71 -8.01
C SER A 172 -15.60 2.63 -8.13
N LEU A 173 -16.61 2.25 -8.93
CA LEU A 173 -17.90 2.94 -8.99
C LEU A 173 -18.80 2.55 -7.81
N ALA A 174 -18.79 1.27 -7.42
CA ALA A 174 -19.55 0.77 -6.27
C ALA A 174 -19.02 1.35 -4.94
N PHE A 175 -17.70 1.55 -4.82
CA PHE A 175 -17.03 2.03 -3.61
C PHE A 175 -16.17 3.28 -3.90
N PRO A 176 -16.79 4.46 -4.13
CA PRO A 176 -16.09 5.66 -4.61
C PRO A 176 -15.11 6.28 -3.59
N HIS A 177 -15.15 5.89 -2.32
CA HIS A 177 -14.21 6.29 -1.28
C HIS A 177 -12.98 5.37 -1.19
N VAL A 178 -12.99 4.24 -1.91
CA VAL A 178 -11.89 3.28 -1.96
C VAL A 178 -11.05 3.51 -3.21
N VAL A 179 -9.73 3.50 -3.06
CA VAL A 179 -8.78 3.40 -4.17
C VAL A 179 -8.33 1.96 -4.29
N LEU A 180 -8.57 1.35 -5.44
CA LEU A 180 -8.13 -0.01 -5.74
C LEU A 180 -6.80 0.04 -6.51
N VAL A 181 -5.78 -0.65 -6.01
CA VAL A 181 -4.50 -0.92 -6.69
C VAL A 181 -4.47 -2.40 -7.06
N LEU A 182 -5.01 -2.76 -8.21
CA LEU A 182 -5.01 -4.15 -8.69
C LEU A 182 -3.65 -4.50 -9.27
N LYS A 183 -2.86 -5.25 -8.48
CA LYS A 183 -1.51 -5.70 -8.83
C LYS A 183 -1.51 -6.62 -10.05
N GLY A 184 -0.41 -6.65 -10.80
CA GLY A 184 -0.18 -7.50 -11.98
C GLY A 184 0.77 -6.85 -12.97
N ALA A 185 0.98 -7.48 -14.14
CA ALA A 185 1.93 -7.01 -15.16
C ALA A 185 1.75 -5.52 -15.51
N ASN A 186 0.49 -5.08 -15.62
CA ASN A 186 0.11 -3.67 -15.70
C ASN A 186 -0.73 -3.38 -14.47
N THR A 187 -0.17 -2.72 -13.47
CA THR A 187 -0.92 -2.36 -12.26
C THR A 187 -2.01 -1.34 -12.61
N ILE A 188 -3.24 -1.62 -12.19
CA ILE A 188 -4.40 -0.75 -12.43
C ILE A 188 -4.75 -0.05 -11.13
N ILE A 189 -4.74 1.28 -11.14
CA ILE A 189 -5.26 2.10 -10.04
C ILE A 189 -6.65 2.57 -10.46
N ALA A 190 -7.69 2.17 -9.72
CA ALA A 190 -9.07 2.51 -10.00
C ALA A 190 -9.68 3.35 -8.87
N HIS A 191 -10.32 4.45 -9.22
CA HIS A 191 -10.99 5.34 -8.27
C HIS A 191 -12.13 6.08 -8.96
N LYS A 192 -13.34 6.03 -8.41
CA LYS A 192 -14.53 6.73 -8.93
C LYS A 192 -14.76 6.51 -10.43
N GLY A 193 -14.57 5.30 -10.90
CA GLY A 193 -14.71 4.93 -12.31
C GLY A 193 -13.55 5.33 -13.23
N GLU A 194 -12.59 6.14 -12.75
CA GLU A 194 -11.35 6.44 -13.48
C GLU A 194 -10.35 5.29 -13.32
N LEU A 195 -9.61 4.99 -14.39
CA LEU A 195 -8.55 3.98 -14.40
C LEU A 195 -7.23 4.63 -14.80
N PHE A 196 -6.21 4.38 -13.98
CA PHE A 196 -4.82 4.74 -14.24
C PHE A 196 -4.02 3.45 -14.38
N ILE A 197 -3.20 3.33 -15.43
CA ILE A 197 -2.49 2.10 -15.77
C ILE A 197 -1.00 2.36 -15.68
N ASN A 198 -0.33 1.63 -14.78
CA ASN A 198 1.12 1.64 -14.68
C ASN A 198 1.68 0.46 -15.48
N THR A 199 2.30 0.77 -16.63
CA THR A 199 2.91 -0.21 -17.55
C THR A 199 4.42 -0.39 -17.33
N TYR A 200 4.98 0.21 -16.28
CA TYR A 200 6.43 0.21 -16.00
C TYR A 200 6.90 -0.98 -15.17
N GLY A 201 5.99 -1.80 -14.65
CA GLY A 201 6.34 -2.99 -13.89
C GLY A 201 7.23 -3.95 -14.67
N THR A 202 8.13 -4.63 -13.97
CA THR A 202 8.99 -5.67 -14.53
C THR A 202 8.68 -7.02 -13.84
N PRO A 203 8.96 -8.16 -14.49
CA PRO A 203 8.79 -9.47 -13.88
C PRO A 203 9.57 -9.66 -12.57
N SER A 204 10.65 -8.91 -12.36
CA SER A 204 11.45 -8.94 -11.14
C SER A 204 10.67 -8.52 -9.88
N LEU A 205 9.58 -7.77 -10.03
CA LEU A 205 8.67 -7.43 -8.93
C LEU A 205 7.79 -8.59 -8.46
N ALA A 206 7.73 -9.70 -9.21
CA ALA A 206 6.97 -10.89 -8.83
C ALA A 206 7.72 -11.72 -7.77
N LYS A 207 8.04 -11.09 -6.64
CA LYS A 207 8.72 -11.69 -5.47
C LYS A 207 7.98 -11.38 -4.18
N GLY A 208 8.01 -12.34 -3.26
CA GLY A 208 7.48 -12.13 -1.91
C GLY A 208 8.11 -10.91 -1.24
N GLY A 209 7.28 -10.08 -0.63
CA GLY A 209 7.70 -8.85 0.04
C GLY A 209 7.70 -7.59 -0.84
N SER A 210 7.66 -7.73 -2.17
CA SER A 210 7.58 -6.58 -3.09
C SER A 210 6.29 -5.77 -2.89
N GLY A 211 5.15 -6.45 -2.70
CA GLY A 211 3.87 -5.84 -2.37
C GLY A 211 3.88 -5.13 -1.02
N ASP A 212 4.50 -5.75 0.00
CA ASP A 212 4.61 -5.16 1.34
C ASP A 212 5.34 -3.82 1.28
N VAL A 213 6.45 -3.73 0.54
CA VAL A 213 7.18 -2.47 0.31
C VAL A 213 6.27 -1.43 -0.32
N MET A 214 5.51 -1.79 -1.37
CA MET A 214 4.59 -0.85 -2.05
C MET A 214 3.49 -0.36 -1.10
N SER A 215 2.93 -1.23 -0.26
CA SER A 215 1.91 -0.85 0.72
C SER A 215 2.47 0.12 1.76
N GLY A 216 3.71 -0.06 2.20
CA GLY A 216 4.43 0.89 3.04
C GLY A 216 4.66 2.24 2.35
N MET A 217 5.06 2.23 1.08
CA MET A 217 5.25 3.46 0.28
C MET A 217 3.95 4.25 0.13
N ILE A 218 2.81 3.58 -0.11
CA ILE A 218 1.49 4.23 -0.15
C ILE A 218 1.21 4.87 1.21
N GLY A 219 1.45 4.14 2.30
CA GLY A 219 1.31 4.66 3.66
C GLY A 219 2.14 5.92 3.91
N ALA A 220 3.39 5.95 3.44
CA ALA A 220 4.26 7.11 3.58
C ALA A 220 3.67 8.37 2.91
N LEU A 221 3.13 8.25 1.70
CA LEU A 221 2.54 9.38 1.00
C LEU A 221 1.23 9.85 1.64
N LEU A 222 0.39 8.91 2.12
CA LEU A 222 -0.80 9.25 2.89
C LEU A 222 -0.44 10.01 4.17
N ALA A 223 0.59 9.56 4.89
CA ALA A 223 1.06 10.24 6.10
C ALA A 223 1.60 11.65 5.82
N GLN A 224 2.12 11.89 4.63
CA GLN A 224 2.57 13.20 4.15
C GLN A 224 1.42 14.09 3.62
N GLY A 225 0.17 13.61 3.64
CA GLY A 225 -1.02 14.38 3.24
C GLY A 225 -1.41 14.26 1.76
N TYR A 226 -0.85 13.31 1.01
CA TYR A 226 -1.31 13.03 -0.34
C TYR A 226 -2.73 12.45 -0.34
N THR A 227 -3.50 12.72 -1.37
CA THR A 227 -4.78 12.03 -1.56
C THR A 227 -4.56 10.52 -1.75
N PRO A 228 -5.51 9.65 -1.37
CA PRO A 228 -5.37 8.20 -1.56
C PRO A 228 -5.07 7.81 -3.02
N LYS A 229 -5.68 8.51 -3.98
CA LYS A 229 -5.44 8.31 -5.40
C LYS A 229 -4.01 8.67 -5.79
N ASP A 230 -3.54 9.85 -5.40
CA ASP A 230 -2.20 10.32 -5.79
C ASP A 230 -1.11 9.51 -5.08
N ALA A 231 -1.34 9.10 -3.83
CA ALA A 231 -0.46 8.19 -3.10
C ALA A 231 -0.31 6.84 -3.80
N ALA A 232 -1.43 6.24 -4.22
CA ALA A 232 -1.43 4.97 -4.94
C ALA A 232 -0.73 5.04 -6.30
N ILE A 233 -0.99 6.12 -7.08
CA ILE A 233 -0.36 6.34 -8.38
C ILE A 233 1.16 6.53 -8.22
N SER A 234 1.56 7.43 -7.34
CA SER A 234 2.98 7.79 -7.16
C SER A 234 3.80 6.63 -6.59
N ALA A 235 3.27 5.93 -5.58
CA ALA A 235 3.94 4.77 -5.00
C ALA A 235 4.07 3.62 -6.02
N SER A 236 3.00 3.30 -6.75
CA SER A 236 3.04 2.27 -7.80
C SER A 236 4.07 2.60 -8.89
N LEU A 237 4.12 3.87 -9.32
CA LEU A 237 5.06 4.31 -10.34
C LEU A 237 6.51 4.23 -9.85
N ALA A 238 6.79 4.75 -8.65
CA ALA A 238 8.13 4.71 -8.04
C ALA A 238 8.61 3.27 -7.86
N HIS A 239 7.77 2.39 -7.35
CA HIS A 239 8.04 0.97 -7.18
C HIS A 239 8.44 0.29 -8.50
N ALA A 240 7.72 0.58 -9.59
CA ALA A 240 8.02 0.06 -10.92
C ALA A 240 9.31 0.65 -11.50
N LEU A 241 9.53 1.96 -11.35
CA LEU A 241 10.72 2.63 -11.89
C LEU A 241 12.02 2.14 -11.24
N VAL A 242 12.02 1.88 -9.92
CA VAL A 242 13.17 1.25 -9.25
C VAL A 242 13.49 -0.08 -9.89
N SER A 243 12.49 -0.93 -10.15
CA SER A 243 12.72 -2.24 -10.75
C SER A 243 13.32 -2.16 -12.15
N ARG A 244 12.99 -1.11 -12.91
CA ARG A 244 13.55 -0.87 -14.25
C ARG A 244 14.98 -0.33 -14.22
N LYS A 245 15.33 0.43 -13.20
CA LYS A 245 16.71 0.91 -13.01
C LYS A 245 17.66 -0.18 -12.52
N PHE A 246 17.14 -1.30 -12.06
CA PHE A 246 17.95 -2.44 -11.64
C PHE A 246 18.49 -3.15 -12.88
N THR A 247 19.72 -2.82 -13.28
CA THR A 247 20.37 -3.25 -14.52
C THR A 247 21.12 -4.58 -14.42
N CYS A 248 21.26 -5.11 -13.19
CA CYS A 248 21.83 -6.44 -12.96
C CYS A 248 20.83 -7.54 -13.27
N ASN A 249 21.18 -8.78 -12.95
CA ASN A 249 20.29 -9.92 -13.13
C ASN A 249 18.90 -9.67 -12.49
N ASN A 250 17.86 -9.55 -13.29
CA ASN A 250 16.50 -9.26 -12.86
C ASN A 250 15.97 -10.22 -11.79
N PHE A 251 16.43 -11.48 -11.80
CA PHE A 251 16.04 -12.47 -10.81
C PHE A 251 16.64 -12.21 -9.43
N ALA A 252 17.67 -11.39 -9.34
CA ALA A 252 18.34 -11.05 -8.07
C ALA A 252 17.68 -9.88 -7.32
N LEU A 253 16.77 -9.12 -7.95
CA LEU A 253 16.09 -7.99 -7.30
C LEU A 253 15.37 -8.46 -6.03
N THR A 254 15.72 -7.87 -4.89
CA THR A 254 15.08 -8.13 -3.60
C THR A 254 14.16 -6.96 -3.18
N PRO A 255 13.20 -7.16 -2.26
CA PRO A 255 12.43 -6.05 -1.69
C PRO A 255 13.31 -4.95 -1.07
N MET A 256 14.47 -5.34 -0.52
CA MET A 256 15.44 -4.38 0.03
C MET A 256 16.13 -3.54 -1.04
N ASP A 257 16.36 -4.11 -2.24
CA ASP A 257 16.92 -3.34 -3.36
C ASP A 257 15.90 -2.31 -3.84
N ILE A 258 14.59 -2.62 -3.80
CA ILE A 258 13.53 -1.64 -4.06
C ILE A 258 13.65 -0.49 -3.05
N CYS A 259 13.67 -0.78 -1.74
CA CYS A 259 13.81 0.25 -0.71
C CYS A 259 15.06 1.11 -0.92
N LYS A 260 16.22 0.48 -1.16
CA LYS A 260 17.48 1.18 -1.40
C LYS A 260 17.49 1.99 -2.70
N GLY A 261 16.79 1.52 -3.72
CA GLY A 261 16.68 2.17 -5.02
C GLY A 261 15.84 3.45 -5.02
N LEU A 262 14.89 3.58 -4.06
CA LEU A 262 13.99 4.75 -3.98
C LEU A 262 14.74 6.08 -3.88
N LYS A 263 15.88 6.12 -3.21
CA LYS A 263 16.70 7.33 -3.06
C LYS A 263 17.34 7.83 -4.36
N TRP A 264 17.28 7.04 -5.43
CA TRP A 264 17.88 7.38 -6.73
C TRP A 264 16.83 7.71 -7.81
N LEU A 265 15.55 7.80 -7.42
CA LEU A 265 14.48 8.28 -8.29
C LEU A 265 14.45 9.79 -8.33
#